data_c11aae90c98b49fc662a4badc14a0650
#
_entry.id   c11aae90c98b49fc662a4badc14a0650
#
_cell.length_a   1.000
_cell.length_b   1.000
_cell.length_c   1.000
_cell.angle_alpha   90.00
_cell.angle_beta   90.00
_cell.angle_gamma   90.00
#
_symmetry.space_group_name_H-M   'P 1'
#
loop_
_entity.id
_entity.type
_entity.pdbx_description
1 polymer ?
#
loop_
_entity_poly.entity_id
_entity_poly.type
_entity_poly.pdbx_seq_one_letter_code
_entity_poly.pdbx_strand_id
1 'polypeptide(L)'
;MSTEKYNKEQIRNRMLKYAAAFWGIKKAENFDPVVKLLLEALSNEIYMLGEDFTAIETRLLEKTARILTPDILTSPFPAHGIVHAYPIEPCYLITRESGMYYESDSLTRKLSTGSVSFYPACDTLLHKADVKYMVCDDLLYRIAPTLEKTMIARAETRMPPRTVWLGMAVDESISDLEDFSFYLDFPNLTESYEYLLLLPCTEWSVEGKTVVMEGGIHEKTTIQKEPTRAFFQDYDVMSVIDKEVMDIYSKHFLKVSQSFPLDGSCRKNLPDTLRSCFKEAVLEKMQDKLVWVKIQFPAHFTAEVLEELHAGINIVPVENKTLHEQTTTLEETFRVIPLRTGSYESLLSVHSVKDSDGKNYHELLYPAKDSTESYGTYSIRKGGCERFDSRSAKELLGYLSDLLDDDCLLYTSPSPRDRG
;
A
#
# COMPACT_ATOMS: atom_id res chain seq x y z
N MET A 1 4.64 32.88 -20.59
CA MET A 1 5.51 33.09 -21.76
C MET A 1 5.37 31.84 -22.61
N SER A 2 4.73 31.91 -23.80
CA SER A 2 4.63 30.77 -24.67
C SER A 2 6.01 30.47 -25.23
N THR A 3 6.61 29.40 -24.81
CA THR A 3 7.79 28.83 -25.46
C THR A 3 7.31 28.25 -26.78
N GLU A 4 7.43 29.04 -27.85
CA GLU A 4 7.29 28.48 -29.20
C GLU A 4 8.31 27.36 -29.35
N LYS A 5 7.85 26.12 -29.40
CA LYS A 5 8.68 24.96 -29.69
C LYS A 5 9.24 25.13 -31.09
N TYR A 6 10.51 25.48 -31.20
CA TYR A 6 11.17 25.56 -32.47
C TYR A 6 11.32 24.17 -33.06
N ASN A 7 10.66 23.93 -34.21
CA ASN A 7 10.88 22.74 -35.00
C ASN A 7 12.35 22.75 -35.51
N LYS A 8 12.96 21.57 -35.66
CA LYS A 8 14.31 21.35 -36.15
C LYS A 8 14.59 22.21 -37.42
N GLU A 9 13.62 22.29 -38.34
CA GLU A 9 13.74 23.12 -39.55
C GLU A 9 13.80 24.61 -39.25
N GLN A 10 13.06 25.09 -38.29
CA GLN A 10 13.09 26.49 -37.88
C GLN A 10 14.44 26.87 -37.26
N ILE A 11 15.01 25.99 -36.42
CA ILE A 11 16.35 26.17 -35.85
C ILE A 11 17.38 26.22 -36.99
N ARG A 12 17.36 25.25 -37.89
CA ARG A 12 18.26 25.18 -39.03
C ARG A 12 18.15 26.46 -39.90
N ASN A 13 16.95 26.86 -40.27
CA ASN A 13 16.72 28.04 -41.11
C ASN A 13 17.19 29.33 -40.43
N ARG A 14 16.99 29.47 -39.15
CA ARG A 14 17.49 30.56 -38.34
C ARG A 14 19.01 30.59 -38.31
N MET A 15 19.66 29.45 -38.08
CA MET A 15 21.12 29.34 -38.10
C MET A 15 21.72 29.68 -39.48
N LEU A 16 21.14 29.16 -40.56
CA LEU A 16 21.56 29.50 -41.92
C LEU A 16 21.42 30.98 -42.20
N LYS A 17 20.33 31.60 -41.73
CA LYS A 17 20.10 33.03 -41.89
C LYS A 17 21.15 33.87 -41.15
N TYR A 18 21.47 33.53 -39.91
CA TYR A 18 22.51 34.25 -39.15
C TYR A 18 23.92 34.00 -39.72
N ALA A 19 24.24 32.79 -40.11
CA ALA A 19 25.51 32.45 -40.73
C ALA A 19 25.67 33.19 -42.07
N ALA A 20 24.63 33.30 -42.90
CA ALA A 20 24.61 34.04 -44.14
C ALA A 20 24.89 35.53 -43.87
N ALA A 21 24.25 36.13 -42.88
CA ALA A 21 24.47 37.52 -42.50
C ALA A 21 25.90 37.75 -42.00
N PHE A 22 26.44 36.82 -41.18
CA PHE A 22 27.78 36.93 -40.61
C PHE A 22 28.89 36.83 -41.66
N TRP A 23 28.71 35.94 -42.68
CA TRP A 23 29.71 35.76 -43.75
C TRP A 23 29.41 36.56 -45.01
N GLY A 24 28.39 37.43 -45.01
CA GLY A 24 28.05 38.28 -46.15
C GLY A 24 27.54 37.50 -47.39
N ILE A 25 27.03 36.29 -47.19
CA ILE A 25 26.54 35.42 -48.23
C ILE A 25 25.09 35.78 -48.57
N LYS A 26 24.81 36.16 -49.83
CA LYS A 26 23.47 36.62 -50.25
C LYS A 26 22.45 35.54 -50.47
N LYS A 27 22.88 34.29 -50.72
CA LYS A 27 21.98 33.12 -50.95
C LYS A 27 22.47 31.90 -50.18
N ALA A 28 21.56 31.20 -49.53
CA ALA A 28 21.87 29.98 -48.73
C ALA A 28 22.45 28.82 -49.60
N GLU A 29 22.26 28.87 -50.91
CA GLU A 29 22.84 27.90 -51.84
C GLU A 29 24.35 28.02 -52.02
N ASN A 30 24.92 29.18 -51.72
CA ASN A 30 26.34 29.50 -51.86
C ASN A 30 27.18 29.12 -50.66
N PHE A 31 26.62 28.43 -49.66
CA PHE A 31 27.40 27.87 -48.53
C PHE A 31 28.23 26.68 -48.98
N ASP A 32 29.43 26.61 -48.49
CA ASP A 32 30.25 25.41 -48.59
C ASP A 32 29.46 24.20 -48.06
N PRO A 33 29.42 23.07 -48.78
CA PRO A 33 28.71 21.88 -48.37
C PRO A 33 29.07 21.38 -47.00
N VAL A 34 30.35 21.49 -46.58
CA VAL A 34 30.86 21.09 -45.28
C VAL A 34 30.28 21.99 -44.18
N VAL A 35 30.26 23.30 -44.42
CA VAL A 35 29.68 24.27 -43.48
C VAL A 35 28.20 24.05 -43.31
N LYS A 36 27.49 23.75 -44.41
CA LYS A 36 26.07 23.45 -44.37
C LYS A 36 25.78 22.19 -43.55
N LEU A 37 26.59 21.15 -43.74
CA LEU A 37 26.50 19.90 -42.97
C LEU A 37 26.75 20.13 -41.48
N LEU A 38 27.77 20.94 -41.11
CA LEU A 38 28.05 21.33 -39.73
C LEU A 38 26.91 22.10 -39.09
N LEU A 39 26.30 23.06 -39.80
CA LEU A 39 25.15 23.80 -39.33
C LEU A 39 23.92 22.90 -39.14
N GLU A 40 23.76 21.89 -40.01
CA GLU A 40 22.69 20.91 -39.89
C GLU A 40 22.88 19.99 -38.69
N ALA A 41 24.10 19.48 -38.47
CA ALA A 41 24.45 18.71 -37.30
C ALA A 41 24.24 19.51 -35.99
N LEU A 42 24.76 20.78 -35.96
CA LEU A 42 24.58 21.66 -34.80
C LEU A 42 23.10 21.99 -34.55
N SER A 43 22.30 22.17 -35.59
CA SER A 43 20.85 22.41 -35.44
C SER A 43 20.13 21.18 -34.82
N ASN A 44 20.60 19.99 -35.15
CA ASN A 44 20.10 18.77 -34.55
C ASN A 44 20.41 18.67 -33.07
N GLU A 45 21.67 18.96 -32.66
CA GLU A 45 22.08 18.96 -31.27
C GLU A 45 21.32 20.02 -30.44
N ILE A 46 21.12 21.23 -31.03
CA ILE A 46 20.33 22.28 -30.34
C ILE A 46 18.86 21.85 -30.20
N TYR A 47 18.31 21.15 -31.18
CA TYR A 47 16.96 20.60 -31.09
C TYR A 47 16.88 19.54 -29.97
N MET A 48 17.82 18.60 -29.92
CA MET A 48 17.85 17.56 -28.86
C MET A 48 18.00 18.19 -27.48
N LEU A 49 18.87 19.21 -27.32
CA LEU A 49 18.98 19.97 -26.09
C LEU A 49 17.64 20.63 -25.69
N GLY A 50 16.90 21.17 -26.65
CA GLY A 50 15.58 21.76 -26.41
C GLY A 50 14.57 20.74 -25.89
N GLU A 51 14.58 19.53 -26.43
CA GLU A 51 13.74 18.42 -25.96
C GLU A 51 14.13 18.00 -24.53
N ASP A 52 15.43 17.92 -24.22
CA ASP A 52 15.91 17.60 -22.88
C ASP A 52 15.51 18.69 -21.87
N PHE A 53 15.60 19.96 -22.23
CA PHE A 53 15.13 21.07 -21.37
C PHE A 53 13.62 20.99 -21.10
N THR A 54 12.83 20.67 -22.10
CA THR A 54 11.37 20.52 -21.95
C THR A 54 11.04 19.35 -21.01
N ALA A 55 11.77 18.24 -21.13
CA ALA A 55 11.63 17.11 -20.24
C ALA A 55 11.98 17.46 -18.79
N ILE A 56 13.02 18.26 -18.55
CA ILE A 56 13.40 18.74 -17.23
C ILE A 56 12.33 19.69 -16.66
N GLU A 57 11.83 20.62 -17.47
CA GLU A 57 10.78 21.57 -17.08
C GLU A 57 9.51 20.83 -16.64
N THR A 58 9.09 19.84 -17.40
CA THR A 58 7.91 18.99 -17.09
C THR A 58 8.09 18.26 -15.76
N ARG A 59 9.26 17.65 -15.53
CA ARG A 59 9.56 16.97 -14.26
C ARG A 59 9.57 17.95 -13.08
N LEU A 60 10.08 19.16 -13.28
CA LEU A 60 10.08 20.19 -12.24
C LEU A 60 8.67 20.64 -11.89
N LEU A 61 7.82 20.84 -12.92
CA LEU A 61 6.42 21.21 -12.73
C LEU A 61 5.64 20.10 -12.04
N GLU A 62 5.85 18.85 -12.42
CA GLU A 62 5.23 17.69 -11.77
C GLU A 62 5.61 17.61 -10.29
N LYS A 63 6.91 17.73 -9.97
CA LYS A 63 7.38 17.76 -8.57
C LYS A 63 6.83 18.94 -7.80
N THR A 64 6.77 20.11 -8.43
CA THR A 64 6.22 21.32 -7.81
C THR A 64 4.72 21.15 -7.53
N ALA A 65 3.98 20.58 -8.48
CA ALA A 65 2.55 20.27 -8.30
C ALA A 65 2.33 19.30 -7.14
N ARG A 66 3.13 18.23 -7.04
CA ARG A 66 3.07 17.28 -5.91
C ARG A 66 3.35 17.92 -4.56
N ILE A 67 4.28 18.88 -4.50
CA ILE A 67 4.60 19.58 -3.26
C ILE A 67 3.52 20.58 -2.85
N LEU A 68 2.96 21.29 -3.84
CA LEU A 68 2.00 22.37 -3.59
C LEU A 68 0.56 21.86 -3.39
N THR A 69 0.22 20.73 -3.99
CA THR A 69 -1.14 20.18 -3.97
C THR A 69 -1.13 18.67 -3.76
N PRO A 70 -0.58 18.18 -2.64
CA PRO A 70 -0.48 16.74 -2.38
C PRO A 70 -1.85 16.03 -2.37
N ASP A 71 -2.90 16.75 -1.97
CA ASP A 71 -4.26 16.20 -1.86
C ASP A 71 -5.00 16.11 -3.20
N ILE A 72 -4.49 16.74 -4.26
CA ILE A 72 -5.09 16.71 -5.61
C ILE A 72 -4.44 15.61 -6.47
N LEU A 73 -3.26 15.14 -6.07
CA LEU A 73 -2.58 14.04 -6.74
C LEU A 73 -3.19 12.70 -6.32
N THR A 74 -4.33 12.37 -6.87
CA THR A 74 -4.92 11.05 -6.67
C THR A 74 -4.15 10.03 -7.49
N SER A 75 -3.46 9.15 -6.78
CA SER A 75 -3.03 7.87 -7.36
C SER A 75 -4.24 6.95 -7.48
N PRO A 76 -4.25 5.96 -8.41
CA PRO A 76 -5.28 4.94 -8.40
C PRO A 76 -5.26 4.26 -7.04
N PHE A 77 -6.43 4.27 -6.40
CA PHE A 77 -6.55 3.58 -5.13
C PHE A 77 -6.96 2.13 -5.41
N PRO A 78 -6.13 1.14 -5.10
CA PRO A 78 -6.42 -0.25 -5.39
C PRO A 78 -7.61 -0.74 -4.57
N ALA A 79 -8.29 -1.77 -5.05
CA ALA A 79 -9.24 -2.48 -4.24
C ALA A 79 -8.53 -3.04 -3.01
N HIS A 80 -9.05 -2.76 -1.84
CA HIS A 80 -8.47 -3.17 -0.57
C HIS A 80 -9.53 -3.83 0.32
N GLY A 81 -9.08 -4.57 1.31
CA GLY A 81 -9.96 -5.27 2.23
C GLY A 81 -9.20 -5.86 3.40
N ILE A 82 -9.88 -6.73 4.13
CA ILE A 82 -9.29 -7.51 5.21
C ILE A 82 -9.40 -9.00 4.89
N VAL A 83 -8.39 -9.76 5.26
CA VAL A 83 -8.37 -11.22 5.14
C VAL A 83 -8.15 -11.82 6.52
N HIS A 84 -8.98 -12.80 6.89
CA HIS A 84 -8.73 -13.61 8.07
C HIS A 84 -7.84 -14.80 7.66
N ALA A 85 -6.64 -14.86 8.22
CA ALA A 85 -5.65 -15.89 7.92
C ALA A 85 -5.41 -16.77 9.16
N TYR A 86 -5.34 -18.09 8.97
CA TYR A 86 -5.10 -19.02 10.06
C TYR A 86 -3.77 -19.77 9.84
N PRO A 87 -2.72 -19.51 10.64
CA PRO A 87 -1.43 -20.14 10.46
C PRO A 87 -1.45 -21.60 10.94
N ILE A 88 -0.67 -22.45 10.26
CA ILE A 88 -0.45 -23.85 10.65
C ILE A 88 0.54 -23.91 11.82
N GLU A 89 1.57 -23.06 11.76
CA GLU A 89 2.59 -22.93 12.79
C GLU A 89 2.09 -22.08 13.96
N PRO A 90 2.65 -22.22 15.16
CA PRO A 90 2.26 -21.42 16.33
C PRO A 90 2.31 -19.91 16.08
N CYS A 91 3.33 -19.45 15.37
CA CYS A 91 3.50 -18.06 14.91
C CYS A 91 4.01 -18.05 13.49
N TYR A 92 3.45 -17.20 12.66
CA TYR A 92 3.86 -17.04 11.25
C TYR A 92 3.86 -15.56 10.87
N LEU A 93 4.98 -15.07 10.33
CA LEU A 93 5.07 -13.71 9.80
C LEU A 93 4.65 -13.71 8.33
N ILE A 94 3.50 -13.10 8.05
CA ILE A 94 3.09 -12.83 6.68
C ILE A 94 3.69 -11.50 6.25
N THR A 95 4.37 -11.51 5.11
CA THR A 95 5.08 -10.34 4.59
C THR A 95 4.30 -9.67 3.47
N ARG A 96 4.64 -8.44 3.14
CA ARG A 96 4.08 -7.69 2.00
C ARG A 96 4.26 -8.38 0.66
N GLU A 97 5.18 -9.33 0.55
CA GLU A 97 5.44 -10.10 -0.66
C GLU A 97 4.59 -11.39 -0.77
N SER A 98 3.83 -11.70 0.29
CA SER A 98 3.01 -12.91 0.34
C SER A 98 1.73 -12.73 -0.46
N GLY A 99 1.72 -13.24 -1.70
CA GLY A 99 0.55 -13.17 -2.58
C GLY A 99 -0.60 -14.07 -2.10
N MET A 100 -1.79 -13.50 -2.06
CA MET A 100 -3.06 -14.19 -1.81
C MET A 100 -3.93 -14.11 -3.05
N TYR A 101 -4.72 -15.13 -3.32
CA TYR A 101 -5.55 -15.20 -4.50
C TYR A 101 -7.02 -15.37 -4.11
N TYR A 102 -7.86 -14.49 -4.64
CA TYR A 102 -9.30 -14.61 -4.53
C TYR A 102 -9.85 -15.18 -5.84
N GLU A 103 -10.55 -16.31 -5.75
CA GLU A 103 -11.19 -16.97 -6.88
C GLU A 103 -12.72 -16.94 -6.71
N SER A 104 -13.43 -16.64 -7.77
CA SER A 104 -14.89 -16.67 -7.79
C SER A 104 -15.40 -17.03 -9.17
N ASP A 105 -16.45 -17.84 -9.23
CA ASP A 105 -17.11 -18.21 -10.49
C ASP A 105 -17.64 -17.00 -11.27
N SER A 106 -17.99 -15.93 -10.56
CA SER A 106 -18.44 -14.68 -11.18
C SER A 106 -17.29 -13.92 -11.83
N LEU A 107 -16.06 -14.02 -11.29
CA LEU A 107 -14.84 -13.42 -11.83
C LEU A 107 -14.37 -14.20 -13.07
N THR A 108 -14.44 -15.53 -13.04
CA THR A 108 -14.05 -16.38 -14.18
C THR A 108 -14.84 -16.02 -15.44
N ARG A 109 -16.09 -15.54 -15.28
CA ARG A 109 -16.93 -15.08 -16.41
C ARG A 109 -16.60 -13.67 -16.91
N LYS A 110 -16.02 -12.82 -16.06
CA LYS A 110 -15.77 -11.41 -16.36
C LYS A 110 -14.31 -11.12 -16.71
N LEU A 111 -13.39 -11.81 -16.07
CA LEU A 111 -11.96 -11.67 -16.24
C LEU A 111 -11.38 -12.95 -16.84
N SER A 112 -10.48 -12.80 -17.79
CA SER A 112 -9.81 -13.93 -18.45
C SER A 112 -8.96 -14.79 -17.50
N THR A 113 -8.56 -14.25 -16.35
CA THR A 113 -7.73 -14.93 -15.35
C THR A 113 -8.51 -15.67 -14.28
N GLY A 114 -9.77 -15.31 -14.05
CA GLY A 114 -10.62 -15.95 -13.02
C GLY A 114 -10.21 -15.72 -11.57
N SER A 115 -9.03 -15.18 -11.31
CA SER A 115 -8.50 -14.89 -9.97
C SER A 115 -8.02 -13.45 -9.86
N VAL A 116 -8.13 -12.89 -8.66
CA VAL A 116 -7.61 -11.57 -8.32
C VAL A 116 -6.59 -11.74 -7.21
N SER A 117 -5.41 -11.15 -7.39
CA SER A 117 -4.33 -11.21 -6.42
C SER A 117 -4.42 -10.06 -5.43
N PHE A 118 -4.16 -10.37 -4.17
CA PHE A 118 -4.05 -9.41 -3.07
C PHE A 118 -2.74 -9.63 -2.34
N TYR A 119 -2.18 -8.56 -1.82
CA TYR A 119 -0.96 -8.58 -1.03
C TYR A 119 -1.18 -7.84 0.29
N PRO A 120 -0.55 -8.27 1.40
CA PRO A 120 -0.62 -7.54 2.65
C PRO A 120 -0.10 -6.11 2.50
N ALA A 121 -0.83 -5.16 3.08
CA ALA A 121 -0.40 -3.76 3.14
C ALA A 121 0.76 -3.56 4.14
N CYS A 122 0.91 -4.48 5.10
CA CYS A 122 1.99 -4.47 6.10
C CYS A 122 2.40 -5.89 6.50
N ASP A 123 3.61 -6.01 7.02
CA ASP A 123 4.06 -7.26 7.63
C ASP A 123 3.26 -7.53 8.91
N THR A 124 2.62 -8.68 8.99
CA THR A 124 1.71 -9.02 10.10
C THR A 124 2.11 -10.36 10.71
N LEU A 125 2.27 -10.36 12.04
CA LEU A 125 2.51 -11.60 12.79
C LEU A 125 1.18 -12.28 13.11
N LEU A 126 1.02 -13.48 12.61
CA LEU A 126 -0.14 -14.33 12.85
C LEU A 126 0.17 -15.34 13.96
N HIS A 127 -0.84 -15.64 14.75
CA HIS A 127 -0.74 -16.62 15.84
C HIS A 127 -1.73 -17.76 15.61
N LYS A 128 -1.35 -18.99 15.94
CA LYS A 128 -2.27 -20.14 15.90
C LYS A 128 -3.29 -20.05 17.02
N ALA A 129 -4.18 -19.10 16.84
CA ALA A 129 -5.26 -18.79 17.77
C ALA A 129 -6.46 -18.26 16.97
N ASP A 130 -7.64 -18.33 17.57
CA ASP A 130 -8.87 -17.85 16.96
C ASP A 130 -9.88 -17.43 18.04
N VAL A 131 -10.70 -16.41 17.76
CA VAL A 131 -11.79 -15.99 18.65
C VAL A 131 -13.00 -16.86 18.36
N LYS A 132 -13.38 -17.73 19.28
CA LYS A 132 -14.49 -18.66 19.13
C LYS A 132 -15.81 -18.14 19.69
N TYR A 133 -15.74 -17.41 20.80
CA TYR A 133 -16.92 -16.92 21.47
C TYR A 133 -16.75 -15.46 21.89
N MET A 134 -17.86 -14.76 21.92
CA MET A 134 -17.96 -13.41 22.46
C MET A 134 -19.16 -13.33 23.38
N VAL A 135 -18.97 -12.74 24.56
CA VAL A 135 -20.06 -12.40 25.45
C VAL A 135 -20.17 -10.89 25.50
N CYS A 136 -21.32 -10.38 25.14
CA CYS A 136 -21.61 -8.95 25.14
C CYS A 136 -22.95 -8.71 25.81
N ASP A 137 -22.99 -7.82 26.80
CA ASP A 137 -24.11 -7.62 27.69
C ASP A 137 -24.59 -8.95 28.30
N ASP A 138 -25.82 -9.39 27.99
CA ASP A 138 -26.36 -10.68 28.46
C ASP A 138 -26.38 -11.78 27.36
N LEU A 139 -25.71 -11.55 26.24
CA LEU A 139 -25.74 -12.43 25.09
C LEU A 139 -24.39 -13.14 24.86
N LEU A 140 -24.45 -14.44 24.65
CA LEU A 140 -23.31 -15.27 24.22
C LEU A 140 -23.42 -15.56 22.72
N TYR A 141 -22.38 -15.19 22.01
CA TYR A 141 -22.25 -15.40 20.57
C TYR A 141 -21.14 -16.42 20.27
N ARG A 142 -21.33 -17.19 19.22
CA ARG A 142 -20.27 -17.90 18.53
C ARG A 142 -19.80 -17.01 17.36
N ILE A 143 -18.51 -16.90 17.17
CA ILE A 143 -17.91 -16.15 16.06
C ILE A 143 -17.48 -17.15 14.98
N ALA A 144 -17.93 -16.94 13.75
CA ALA A 144 -17.49 -17.68 12.58
C ALA A 144 -16.15 -17.13 12.05
N PRO A 145 -15.39 -17.87 11.24
CA PRO A 145 -14.19 -17.36 10.57
C PRO A 145 -14.43 -16.11 9.70
N THR A 146 -15.67 -15.88 9.27
CA THR A 146 -16.14 -14.68 8.56
C THR A 146 -16.40 -13.49 9.47
N LEU A 147 -16.10 -13.59 10.76
CA LEU A 147 -16.42 -12.65 11.85
C LEU A 147 -17.92 -12.47 12.11
N GLU A 148 -18.78 -13.23 11.45
CA GLU A 148 -20.21 -13.23 11.70
C GLU A 148 -20.53 -13.82 13.07
N LYS A 149 -21.49 -13.19 13.77
CA LYS A 149 -21.94 -13.60 15.11
C LYS A 149 -23.22 -14.42 15.03
N THR A 150 -23.23 -15.55 15.71
CA THR A 150 -24.44 -16.34 15.92
C THR A 150 -24.75 -16.43 17.39
N MET A 151 -25.90 -15.93 17.83
CA MET A 151 -26.36 -16.00 19.22
C MET A 151 -26.58 -17.46 19.61
N ILE A 152 -25.97 -17.89 20.72
CA ILE A 152 -26.09 -19.25 21.27
C ILE A 152 -27.01 -19.27 22.51
N ALA A 153 -26.83 -18.30 23.40
CA ALA A 153 -27.50 -18.27 24.68
C ALA A 153 -27.63 -16.85 25.22
N ARG A 154 -28.59 -16.70 26.14
CA ARG A 154 -28.78 -15.50 26.93
C ARG A 154 -28.51 -15.79 28.40
N ALA A 155 -27.83 -14.87 29.07
CA ALA A 155 -27.55 -14.98 30.49
C ALA A 155 -28.83 -14.80 31.32
N GLU A 156 -28.91 -15.46 32.47
CA GLU A 156 -30.03 -15.32 33.41
C GLU A 156 -29.89 -14.10 34.31
N THR A 157 -28.67 -13.63 34.51
CA THR A 157 -28.35 -12.47 35.30
C THR A 157 -27.66 -11.41 34.46
N ARG A 158 -28.00 -10.15 34.74
CA ARG A 158 -27.40 -9.03 34.01
C ARG A 158 -25.92 -8.90 34.33
N MET A 159 -25.14 -8.79 33.29
CA MET A 159 -23.69 -8.60 33.41
C MET A 159 -23.31 -7.15 33.70
N PRO A 160 -22.05 -6.91 34.10
CA PRO A 160 -21.52 -5.56 34.23
C PRO A 160 -21.67 -4.81 32.90
N PRO A 161 -22.20 -3.59 32.93
CA PRO A 161 -22.45 -2.84 31.71
C PRO A 161 -21.11 -2.53 30.99
N ARG A 162 -21.17 -2.44 29.67
CA ARG A 162 -20.02 -2.08 28.81
C ARG A 162 -18.85 -3.04 28.93
N THR A 163 -19.11 -4.27 29.25
CA THR A 163 -18.11 -5.33 29.37
C THR A 163 -18.31 -6.34 28.26
N VAL A 164 -17.25 -6.62 27.50
CA VAL A 164 -17.21 -7.68 26.51
C VAL A 164 -16.17 -8.70 26.90
N TRP A 165 -16.48 -9.95 26.69
CA TRP A 165 -15.55 -11.05 26.89
C TRP A 165 -15.30 -11.78 25.58
N LEU A 166 -14.03 -11.99 25.23
CA LEU A 166 -13.62 -12.76 24.07
C LEU A 166 -13.01 -14.08 24.52
N GLY A 167 -13.59 -15.19 24.08
CA GLY A 167 -13.07 -16.53 24.34
C GLY A 167 -12.23 -17.00 23.15
N MET A 168 -10.90 -17.05 23.36
CA MET A 168 -9.94 -17.41 22.33
C MET A 168 -9.46 -18.84 22.49
N ALA A 169 -9.51 -19.62 21.41
CA ALA A 169 -8.78 -20.86 21.29
C ALA A 169 -7.33 -20.53 20.92
N VAL A 170 -6.40 -20.73 21.84
CA VAL A 170 -4.97 -20.47 21.66
C VAL A 170 -4.22 -21.79 21.73
N ASP A 171 -3.37 -22.07 20.75
CA ASP A 171 -2.56 -23.29 20.69
C ASP A 171 -1.73 -23.46 21.99
N GLU A 172 -1.54 -24.70 22.44
CA GLU A 172 -0.85 -24.98 23.70
C GLU A 172 0.63 -24.58 23.68
N SER A 173 1.23 -24.51 22.51
CA SER A 173 2.63 -24.09 22.31
C SER A 173 2.84 -22.58 22.53
N ILE A 174 1.77 -21.79 22.50
CA ILE A 174 1.84 -20.34 22.71
C ILE A 174 1.74 -20.08 24.23
N SER A 175 2.80 -19.55 24.80
CA SER A 175 2.94 -19.27 26.24
C SER A 175 2.80 -17.80 26.60
N ASP A 176 2.66 -16.90 25.63
CA ASP A 176 2.58 -15.46 25.84
C ASP A 176 1.60 -14.82 24.86
N LEU A 177 0.95 -13.72 25.26
CA LEU A 177 0.08 -12.93 24.39
C LEU A 177 0.81 -11.72 23.77
N GLU A 178 2.10 -11.55 23.96
CA GLU A 178 2.85 -10.47 23.34
C GLU A 178 2.67 -10.50 21.80
N ASP A 179 2.54 -9.33 21.21
CA ASP A 179 2.32 -9.14 19.77
C ASP A 179 0.96 -9.64 19.22
N PHE A 180 0.05 -10.15 20.04
CA PHE A 180 -1.31 -10.42 19.56
C PHE A 180 -1.99 -9.14 19.13
N SER A 181 -2.55 -9.17 17.91
CA SER A 181 -3.29 -8.06 17.32
C SER A 181 -4.77 -8.40 17.21
N PHE A 182 -5.60 -7.59 17.85
CA PHE A 182 -7.06 -7.72 17.84
C PHE A 182 -7.65 -6.74 16.87
N TYR A 183 -8.52 -7.22 16.00
CA TYR A 183 -9.34 -6.42 15.10
C TYR A 183 -10.72 -6.22 15.71
N LEU A 184 -11.17 -4.98 15.81
CA LEU A 184 -12.49 -4.60 16.30
C LEU A 184 -13.17 -3.71 15.27
N ASP A 185 -14.42 -4.00 14.96
CA ASP A 185 -15.19 -3.25 13.97
C ASP A 185 -16.67 -3.16 14.33
N PHE A 186 -17.33 -2.14 13.78
CA PHE A 186 -18.76 -1.87 13.94
C PHE A 186 -19.41 -1.66 12.55
N PRO A 187 -19.50 -2.71 11.71
CA PRO A 187 -19.81 -2.57 10.29
C PRO A 187 -21.23 -2.04 10.02
N ASN A 188 -22.15 -2.20 10.97
CA ASN A 188 -23.54 -1.76 10.79
C ASN A 188 -23.83 -0.36 11.33
N LEU A 189 -22.84 0.30 11.93
CA LEU A 189 -23.00 1.66 12.47
C LEU A 189 -22.60 2.71 11.43
N THR A 190 -23.47 3.69 11.21
CA THR A 190 -23.22 4.78 10.25
C THR A 190 -22.08 5.70 10.71
N GLU A 191 -21.88 5.86 12.01
CA GLU A 191 -20.85 6.72 12.63
C GLU A 191 -19.81 5.88 13.38
N SER A 192 -19.40 4.74 12.80
CA SER A 192 -18.44 3.81 13.41
C SER A 192 -17.09 4.46 13.74
N TYR A 193 -16.70 5.47 12.98
CA TYR A 193 -15.41 6.14 13.11
C TYR A 193 -15.15 6.72 14.51
N GLU A 194 -16.16 7.32 15.13
CA GLU A 194 -16.01 7.90 16.48
C GLU A 194 -15.72 6.82 17.53
N TYR A 195 -16.36 5.66 17.41
CA TYR A 195 -16.12 4.51 18.28
C TYR A 195 -14.73 3.91 18.07
N LEU A 196 -14.25 3.84 16.82
CA LEU A 196 -12.92 3.35 16.53
C LEU A 196 -11.81 4.21 17.16
N LEU A 197 -12.00 5.54 17.19
CA LEU A 197 -11.05 6.44 17.84
C LEU A 197 -10.98 6.26 19.37
N LEU A 198 -12.01 5.71 19.97
CA LEU A 198 -12.08 5.47 21.41
C LEU A 198 -11.60 4.07 21.82
N LEU A 199 -11.29 3.17 20.87
CA LEU A 199 -10.81 1.82 21.16
C LEU A 199 -9.51 1.81 22.00
N PRO A 200 -8.53 2.70 21.80
CA PRO A 200 -7.34 2.73 22.65
C PRO A 200 -7.63 3.08 24.12
N CYS A 201 -8.83 3.60 24.42
CA CYS A 201 -9.26 3.91 25.78
C CYS A 201 -9.94 2.73 26.50
N THR A 202 -9.99 1.55 25.87
CA THR A 202 -10.54 0.33 26.48
C THR A 202 -9.55 -0.31 27.43
N GLU A 203 -10.05 -0.89 28.53
CA GLU A 203 -9.23 -1.61 29.51
C GLU A 203 -9.34 -3.11 29.27
N TRP A 204 -8.19 -3.77 29.14
CA TRP A 204 -8.09 -5.18 28.83
C TRP A 204 -7.54 -5.97 30.03
N SER A 205 -8.10 -7.12 30.29
CA SER A 205 -7.64 -8.00 31.37
C SER A 205 -7.89 -9.48 31.08
N VAL A 206 -6.99 -10.33 31.60
CA VAL A 206 -7.13 -11.79 31.58
C VAL A 206 -6.98 -12.26 33.03
N GLU A 207 -7.94 -13.04 33.53
CA GLU A 207 -7.96 -13.51 34.93
C GLU A 207 -7.70 -12.38 35.98
N GLY A 208 -8.22 -11.19 35.73
CA GLY A 208 -8.07 -10.03 36.61
C GLY A 208 -6.72 -9.30 36.51
N LYS A 209 -5.76 -9.80 35.71
CA LYS A 209 -4.49 -9.13 35.44
C LYS A 209 -4.65 -8.24 34.22
N THR A 210 -4.20 -7.00 34.30
CA THR A 210 -4.28 -6.03 33.17
C THR A 210 -3.37 -6.42 32.04
N VAL A 211 -3.89 -6.35 30.80
CA VAL A 211 -3.13 -6.49 29.55
C VAL A 211 -2.94 -5.10 28.96
N VAL A 212 -1.70 -4.73 28.65
CA VAL A 212 -1.39 -3.42 28.09
C VAL A 212 -1.56 -3.46 26.58
N MET A 213 -2.47 -2.62 26.09
CA MET A 213 -2.80 -2.52 24.66
C MET A 213 -2.26 -1.25 24.06
N GLU A 214 -1.82 -1.33 22.82
CA GLU A 214 -1.42 -0.22 22.00
C GLU A 214 -2.32 -0.15 20.76
N GLY A 215 -2.84 1.05 20.46
CA GLY A 215 -3.74 1.24 19.30
C GLY A 215 -2.98 1.35 17.99
N GLY A 216 -3.52 0.73 16.95
CA GLY A 216 -3.00 0.82 15.60
C GLY A 216 -2.17 -0.38 15.17
N ILE A 217 -1.79 -0.33 13.89
CA ILE A 217 -0.88 -1.32 13.29
C ILE A 217 0.53 -0.74 13.39
N HIS A 218 1.36 -1.38 14.20
CA HIS A 218 2.75 -0.97 14.41
C HIS A 218 3.69 -1.93 13.67
N GLU A 219 4.30 -1.45 12.60
CA GLU A 219 5.39 -2.18 11.97
C GLU A 219 6.64 -2.11 12.86
N LYS A 220 7.21 -3.27 13.18
CA LYS A 220 8.55 -3.33 13.75
C LYS A 220 9.56 -2.97 12.66
N THR A 221 9.60 -1.71 12.24
CA THR A 221 10.59 -1.21 11.29
C THR A 221 11.94 -1.15 11.98
N THR A 222 12.73 -2.20 11.81
CA THR A 222 14.16 -2.25 12.23
C THR A 222 15.06 -1.41 11.33
N ILE A 223 14.50 -0.75 10.33
CA ILE A 223 15.26 0.07 9.39
C ILE A 223 15.38 1.47 9.97
N GLN A 224 16.57 1.81 10.44
CA GLN A 224 16.95 3.21 10.64
C GLN A 224 16.76 3.91 9.27
N LYS A 225 15.67 4.68 9.15
CA LYS A 225 15.40 5.45 7.93
C LYS A 225 16.48 6.52 7.83
N GLU A 226 17.41 6.36 6.90
CA GLU A 226 18.27 7.49 6.53
C GLU A 226 17.38 8.66 6.09
N PRO A 227 17.63 9.90 6.56
CA PRO A 227 16.76 11.04 6.26
C PRO A 227 16.52 11.27 4.77
N THR A 228 17.52 11.01 3.93
CA THR A 228 17.44 11.10 2.47
C THR A 228 16.49 10.05 1.87
N ARG A 229 16.52 8.86 2.40
CA ARG A 229 15.66 7.75 1.92
C ARG A 229 14.21 7.94 2.35
N ALA A 230 13.96 8.44 3.56
CA ALA A 230 12.64 8.79 4.02
C ALA A 230 11.98 9.85 3.12
N PHE A 231 12.76 10.88 2.72
CA PHE A 231 12.26 11.91 1.81
C PHE A 231 11.82 11.37 0.45
N PHE A 232 12.56 10.41 -0.12
CA PHE A 232 12.18 9.80 -1.41
C PHE A 232 11.06 8.77 -1.29
N GLN A 233 10.96 8.06 -0.17
CA GLN A 233 9.88 7.11 0.08
C GLN A 233 8.51 7.79 0.22
N ASP A 234 8.46 8.99 0.77
CA ASP A 234 7.21 9.77 0.87
C ASP A 234 6.64 10.18 -0.51
N TYR A 235 7.42 10.04 -1.57
CA TYR A 235 7.01 10.29 -2.96
C TYR A 235 6.87 9.02 -3.80
N ASP A 236 7.12 7.86 -3.23
CA ASP A 236 6.86 6.59 -3.89
C ASP A 236 5.36 6.26 -3.82
N VAL A 237 4.76 6.02 -4.98
CA VAL A 237 3.31 5.72 -5.11
C VAL A 237 2.91 4.54 -4.23
N MET A 238 3.74 3.50 -4.16
CA MET A 238 3.50 2.34 -3.31
C MET A 238 3.45 2.71 -1.83
N SER A 239 4.41 3.48 -1.35
CA SER A 239 4.46 3.91 0.05
C SER A 239 3.25 4.78 0.43
N VAL A 240 2.77 5.61 -0.51
CA VAL A 240 1.57 6.43 -0.30
C VAL A 240 0.33 5.55 -0.21
N ILE A 241 0.16 4.60 -1.13
CA ILE A 241 -0.98 3.66 -1.15
C ILE A 241 -0.98 2.80 0.10
N ASP A 242 0.15 2.16 0.42
CA ASP A 242 0.28 1.33 1.62
C ASP A 242 -0.09 2.12 2.88
N LYS A 243 0.37 3.37 2.97
CA LYS A 243 0.04 4.26 4.09
C LYS A 243 -1.44 4.60 4.15
N GLU A 244 -2.07 4.94 3.03
CA GLU A 244 -3.50 5.25 2.97
C GLU A 244 -4.35 4.04 3.36
N VAL A 245 -4.03 2.84 2.85
CA VAL A 245 -4.70 1.59 3.25
C VAL A 245 -4.51 1.32 4.74
N MET A 246 -3.29 1.52 5.26
CA MET A 246 -2.99 1.35 6.67
C MET A 246 -3.75 2.37 7.54
N ASP A 247 -3.86 3.62 7.12
CA ASP A 247 -4.60 4.67 7.85
C ASP A 247 -6.09 4.36 7.95
N ILE A 248 -6.66 3.71 6.92
CA ILE A 248 -8.06 3.23 6.96
C ILE A 248 -8.22 2.17 8.04
N TYR A 249 -7.38 1.14 8.03
CA TYR A 249 -7.56 -0.03 8.91
C TYR A 249 -6.91 0.10 10.28
N SER A 250 -5.88 0.93 10.45
CA SER A 250 -5.09 1.03 11.68
C SER A 250 -5.94 1.27 12.93
N LYS A 251 -7.03 2.04 12.81
CA LYS A 251 -7.93 2.37 13.92
C LYS A 251 -8.74 1.18 14.44
N HIS A 252 -8.87 0.14 13.64
CA HIS A 252 -9.56 -1.10 14.03
C HIS A 252 -8.70 -2.03 14.88
N PHE A 253 -7.39 -1.77 14.97
CA PHE A 253 -6.44 -2.68 15.59
C PHE A 253 -5.99 -2.22 16.96
N LEU A 254 -5.94 -3.17 17.87
CA LEU A 254 -5.31 -3.05 19.18
C LEU A 254 -4.33 -4.19 19.37
N LYS A 255 -3.09 -3.86 19.68
CA LYS A 255 -2.00 -4.81 19.84
C LYS A 255 -1.56 -4.94 21.30
N VAL A 256 -1.29 -6.15 21.73
CA VAL A 256 -0.66 -6.38 23.04
C VAL A 256 0.80 -5.94 22.98
N SER A 257 1.14 -4.88 23.73
CA SER A 257 2.46 -4.23 23.65
C SER A 257 3.48 -4.76 24.65
N GLN A 258 3.04 -5.53 25.64
CA GLN A 258 3.89 -6.08 26.68
C GLN A 258 3.67 -7.58 26.83
N SER A 259 4.72 -8.29 27.23
CA SER A 259 4.65 -9.71 27.54
C SER A 259 3.57 -9.98 28.59
N PHE A 260 2.67 -10.90 28.26
CA PHE A 260 1.63 -11.40 29.14
C PHE A 260 1.67 -12.93 29.14
N PRO A 261 2.34 -13.57 30.09
CA PRO A 261 2.50 -15.02 30.14
C PRO A 261 1.17 -15.73 30.41
N LEU A 262 0.88 -16.74 29.59
CA LEU A 262 -0.30 -17.59 29.69
C LEU A 262 0.00 -18.79 30.60
N ASP A 263 -0.37 -18.67 31.87
CA ASP A 263 -0.35 -19.78 32.80
C ASP A 263 -1.47 -20.80 32.51
N GLY A 264 -1.34 -22.02 32.97
CA GLY A 264 -2.40 -23.04 32.88
C GLY A 264 -3.73 -22.62 33.49
N SER A 265 -3.72 -21.68 34.45
CA SER A 265 -4.91 -21.08 35.04
C SER A 265 -5.69 -20.15 34.11
N CYS A 266 -5.02 -19.59 33.09
CA CYS A 266 -5.66 -18.71 32.09
C CYS A 266 -6.53 -19.47 31.09
N ARG A 267 -6.35 -20.80 30.98
CA ARG A 267 -7.08 -21.65 30.04
C ARG A 267 -8.25 -22.33 30.72
N LYS A 268 -9.44 -21.77 30.58
CA LYS A 268 -10.69 -22.25 31.21
C LYS A 268 -11.80 -22.41 30.16
N ASN A 269 -12.75 -23.30 30.45
CA ASN A 269 -13.95 -23.46 29.63
C ASN A 269 -14.78 -22.18 29.70
N LEU A 270 -14.96 -21.61 30.89
CA LEU A 270 -15.62 -20.33 31.11
C LEU A 270 -15.08 -19.73 32.42
N PRO A 271 -14.84 -18.39 32.48
CA PRO A 271 -14.48 -17.72 33.71
C PRO A 271 -15.55 -17.89 34.81
N ASP A 272 -15.15 -17.93 36.07
CA ASP A 272 -16.08 -18.13 37.17
C ASP A 272 -17.15 -17.02 37.24
N THR A 273 -16.81 -15.80 36.87
CA THR A 273 -17.73 -14.67 36.78
C THR A 273 -18.82 -14.87 35.72
N LEU A 274 -18.50 -15.49 34.60
CA LEU A 274 -19.46 -15.81 33.52
C LEU A 274 -20.24 -17.07 33.81
N ARG A 275 -19.61 -18.06 34.47
CA ARG A 275 -20.23 -19.34 34.80
C ARG A 275 -21.48 -19.16 35.67
N SER A 276 -21.47 -18.20 36.59
CA SER A 276 -22.64 -17.90 37.43
C SER A 276 -23.81 -17.26 36.68
N CYS A 277 -23.59 -16.77 35.45
CA CYS A 277 -24.59 -16.04 34.68
C CYS A 277 -25.34 -16.91 33.67
N PHE A 278 -24.79 -18.08 33.27
CA PHE A 278 -25.39 -18.95 32.27
C PHE A 278 -25.91 -20.28 32.84
N LYS A 279 -26.92 -20.84 32.15
CA LYS A 279 -27.49 -22.17 32.50
C LYS A 279 -26.45 -23.29 32.31
N GLU A 280 -26.56 -24.31 33.15
CA GLU A 280 -25.69 -25.50 33.14
C GLU A 280 -25.69 -26.20 31.77
N ALA A 281 -26.83 -26.26 31.09
CA ALA A 281 -26.95 -26.81 29.74
C ALA A 281 -26.15 -26.04 28.63
N VAL A 282 -25.78 -24.77 28.87
CA VAL A 282 -24.89 -24.01 28.00
C VAL A 282 -23.44 -24.34 28.31
N LEU A 283 -23.13 -24.48 29.60
CA LEU A 283 -21.80 -24.83 30.08
C LEU A 283 -21.37 -26.25 29.63
N GLU A 284 -22.30 -27.19 29.57
CA GLU A 284 -22.06 -28.54 29.05
C GLU A 284 -21.66 -28.56 27.58
N LYS A 285 -22.11 -27.57 26.78
CA LYS A 285 -21.75 -27.43 25.37
C LYS A 285 -20.41 -26.75 25.13
N MET A 286 -19.88 -26.05 26.13
CA MET A 286 -18.61 -25.33 26.05
C MET A 286 -17.52 -26.14 26.75
N GLN A 287 -16.99 -27.16 26.06
CA GLN A 287 -15.95 -28.04 26.60
C GLN A 287 -14.52 -27.56 26.30
N ASP A 288 -14.37 -26.63 25.37
CA ASP A 288 -13.07 -26.14 24.94
C ASP A 288 -12.39 -25.30 26.03
N LYS A 289 -11.11 -25.54 26.26
CA LYS A 289 -10.28 -24.68 27.12
C LYS A 289 -9.87 -23.45 26.32
N LEU A 290 -10.37 -22.30 26.73
CA LEU A 290 -10.16 -21.01 26.06
C LEU A 290 -9.42 -20.04 26.96
N VAL A 291 -8.72 -19.11 26.37
CA VAL A 291 -8.21 -17.92 27.05
C VAL A 291 -9.28 -16.84 26.95
N TRP A 292 -9.77 -16.39 28.09
CA TRP A 292 -10.83 -15.39 28.16
C TRP A 292 -10.26 -14.01 28.43
N VAL A 293 -10.42 -13.12 27.46
CA VAL A 293 -10.03 -11.72 27.57
C VAL A 293 -11.26 -10.90 27.89
N LYS A 294 -11.19 -10.13 28.95
CA LYS A 294 -12.22 -9.17 29.35
C LYS A 294 -11.84 -7.79 28.85
N ILE A 295 -12.78 -7.13 28.18
CA ILE A 295 -12.65 -5.77 27.66
C ILE A 295 -13.69 -4.89 28.34
N GLN A 296 -13.26 -3.82 29.01
CA GLN A 296 -14.11 -2.80 29.59
C GLN A 296 -14.10 -1.57 28.68
N PHE A 297 -15.25 -1.21 28.17
CA PHE A 297 -15.41 -0.07 27.26
C PHE A 297 -15.75 1.22 28.03
N PRO A 298 -15.33 2.40 27.50
CA PRO A 298 -15.69 3.72 28.03
C PRO A 298 -17.20 3.99 28.03
N ALA A 299 -17.61 5.05 28.73
CA ALA A 299 -19.03 5.40 28.92
C ALA A 299 -19.81 5.68 27.63
N HIS A 300 -19.13 6.06 26.56
CA HIS A 300 -19.72 6.36 25.26
C HIS A 300 -20.28 5.12 24.53
N PHE A 301 -19.82 3.93 24.88
CA PHE A 301 -20.31 2.69 24.28
C PHE A 301 -21.59 2.23 24.98
N THR A 302 -22.72 2.36 24.30
CA THR A 302 -23.99 1.80 24.76
C THR A 302 -24.09 0.30 24.48
N ALA A 303 -25.04 -0.40 25.10
CA ALA A 303 -25.26 -1.82 24.83
C ALA A 303 -25.58 -2.07 23.35
N GLU A 304 -26.37 -1.21 22.72
CA GLU A 304 -26.76 -1.29 21.31
C GLU A 304 -25.52 -1.20 20.39
N VAL A 305 -24.57 -0.32 20.71
CA VAL A 305 -23.31 -0.20 19.96
C VAL A 305 -22.45 -1.45 20.12
N LEU A 306 -22.36 -1.98 21.33
CA LEU A 306 -21.56 -3.17 21.59
C LEU A 306 -22.18 -4.45 21.01
N GLU A 307 -23.50 -4.48 20.81
CA GLU A 307 -24.14 -5.57 20.06
C GLU A 307 -23.71 -5.61 18.60
N GLU A 308 -23.27 -4.49 18.01
CA GLU A 308 -22.75 -4.44 16.64
C GLU A 308 -21.24 -4.71 16.55
N LEU A 309 -20.56 -4.87 17.68
CA LEU A 309 -19.13 -5.17 17.71
C LEU A 309 -18.80 -6.48 17.02
N HIS A 310 -17.91 -6.45 16.06
CA HIS A 310 -17.21 -7.62 15.49
C HIS A 310 -15.79 -7.64 16.01
N ALA A 311 -15.32 -8.79 16.43
CA ALA A 311 -13.99 -8.96 16.99
C ALA A 311 -13.30 -10.20 16.42
N GLY A 312 -12.01 -10.07 16.10
CA GLY A 312 -11.20 -11.16 15.57
C GLY A 312 -9.71 -10.95 15.81
N ILE A 313 -8.95 -11.97 15.52
CA ILE A 313 -7.48 -11.95 15.50
C ILE A 313 -7.03 -12.51 14.14
N ASN A 314 -5.74 -12.39 13.83
CA ASN A 314 -5.21 -12.85 12.53
C ASN A 314 -5.88 -12.20 11.32
N ILE A 315 -6.28 -10.96 11.46
CA ILE A 315 -6.83 -10.14 10.40
C ILE A 315 -5.71 -9.36 9.75
N VAL A 316 -5.60 -9.44 8.42
CA VAL A 316 -4.54 -8.81 7.63
C VAL A 316 -5.18 -7.84 6.65
N PRO A 317 -4.86 -6.55 6.71
CA PRO A 317 -5.21 -5.62 5.65
C PRO A 317 -4.50 -5.98 4.36
N VAL A 318 -5.24 -6.05 3.27
CA VAL A 318 -4.71 -6.43 1.95
C VAL A 318 -5.16 -5.45 0.89
N GLU A 319 -4.36 -5.34 -0.15
CA GLU A 319 -4.62 -4.51 -1.30
C GLU A 319 -4.39 -5.27 -2.60
N ASN A 320 -5.12 -4.89 -3.64
CA ASN A 320 -5.02 -5.52 -4.95
C ASN A 320 -3.72 -5.07 -5.63
N LYS A 321 -2.83 -6.01 -5.83
CA LYS A 321 -1.58 -5.84 -6.59
C LYS A 321 -1.38 -7.06 -7.48
N THR A 322 -0.71 -6.87 -8.61
CA THR A 322 -0.31 -7.96 -9.50
C THR A 322 1.19 -7.85 -9.77
N LEU A 323 1.92 -8.90 -9.49
CA LEU A 323 3.34 -8.98 -9.82
C LEU A 323 3.49 -9.53 -11.25
N HIS A 324 4.05 -8.71 -12.13
CA HIS A 324 4.39 -9.12 -13.49
C HIS A 324 5.89 -9.31 -13.62
N GLU A 325 6.29 -10.44 -14.18
CA GLU A 325 7.67 -10.70 -14.55
C GLU A 325 7.81 -10.55 -16.07
N GLN A 326 8.78 -9.77 -16.50
CA GLN A 326 9.07 -9.53 -17.90
C GLN A 326 10.56 -9.73 -18.18
N THR A 327 10.86 -10.55 -19.18
CA THR A 327 12.22 -10.71 -19.69
C THR A 327 12.34 -10.07 -21.06
N THR A 328 13.38 -9.26 -21.28
CA THR A 328 13.59 -8.53 -22.54
C THR A 328 15.07 -8.52 -22.91
N THR A 329 15.37 -8.72 -24.19
CA THR A 329 16.74 -8.59 -24.71
C THR A 329 17.02 -7.12 -25.01
N LEU A 330 18.00 -6.53 -24.31
CA LEU A 330 18.29 -5.09 -24.40
C LEU A 330 18.78 -4.63 -25.76
N GLU A 331 19.43 -5.50 -26.52
CA GLU A 331 19.89 -5.20 -27.91
C GLU A 331 18.73 -4.95 -28.85
N GLU A 332 17.65 -5.70 -28.72
CA GLU A 332 16.46 -5.57 -29.56
C GLU A 332 15.62 -4.33 -29.24
N THR A 333 15.70 -3.86 -27.99
CA THR A 333 14.86 -2.76 -27.48
C THR A 333 15.61 -1.45 -27.31
N PHE A 334 16.84 -1.31 -27.85
CA PHE A 334 17.66 -0.11 -27.68
C PHE A 334 17.84 0.33 -26.22
N ARG A 335 17.91 -0.63 -25.30
CA ARG A 335 18.00 -0.43 -23.84
C ARG A 335 16.74 0.25 -23.22
N VAL A 336 15.62 0.25 -23.95
CA VAL A 336 14.32 0.70 -23.43
C VAL A 336 13.46 -0.51 -23.19
N ILE A 337 12.99 -0.69 -21.97
CA ILE A 337 12.06 -1.77 -21.62
C ILE A 337 10.66 -1.18 -21.50
N PRO A 338 9.76 -1.41 -22.49
CA PRO A 338 8.39 -0.98 -22.35
C PRO A 338 7.69 -1.83 -21.30
N LEU A 339 7.22 -1.21 -20.23
CA LEU A 339 6.36 -1.91 -19.26
C LEU A 339 4.96 -2.02 -19.86
N ARG A 340 4.52 -3.26 -20.01
CA ARG A 340 3.18 -3.56 -20.52
C ARG A 340 2.25 -3.72 -19.34
N THR A 341 1.33 -2.78 -19.18
CA THR A 341 0.22 -2.87 -18.24
C THR A 341 -1.03 -3.30 -18.97
N GLY A 342 -1.94 -4.00 -18.30
CA GLY A 342 -3.28 -4.29 -18.81
C GLY A 342 -4.12 -3.00 -18.92
N SER A 343 -5.28 -3.08 -19.58
CA SER A 343 -6.16 -1.91 -19.80
C SER A 343 -6.68 -1.28 -18.51
N TYR A 344 -6.64 -2.01 -17.40
CA TYR A 344 -7.13 -1.60 -16.07
C TYR A 344 -6.05 -1.67 -15.00
N GLU A 345 -4.78 -1.75 -15.41
CA GLU A 345 -3.64 -1.88 -14.51
C GLU A 345 -2.78 -0.62 -14.58
N SER A 346 -2.33 -0.14 -13.45
CA SER A 346 -1.37 0.95 -13.31
C SER A 346 -0.08 0.43 -12.73
N LEU A 347 1.06 0.90 -13.27
CA LEU A 347 2.36 0.57 -12.70
C LEU A 347 2.51 1.26 -11.35
N LEU A 348 2.68 0.48 -10.30
CA LEU A 348 2.93 0.97 -8.95
C LEU A 348 4.44 1.19 -8.73
N SER A 349 5.23 0.14 -8.90
CA SER A 349 6.68 0.19 -8.71
C SER A 349 7.38 -0.92 -9.49
N VAL A 350 8.69 -0.83 -9.59
CA VAL A 350 9.55 -1.91 -10.10
C VAL A 350 10.21 -2.58 -8.90
N HIS A 351 9.87 -3.84 -8.66
CA HIS A 351 10.36 -4.59 -7.50
C HIS A 351 11.85 -4.92 -7.63
N SER A 352 12.27 -5.44 -8.77
CA SER A 352 13.68 -5.76 -9.04
C SER A 352 13.98 -5.77 -10.52
N VAL A 353 15.19 -5.39 -10.88
CA VAL A 353 15.75 -5.53 -12.23
C VAL A 353 17.03 -6.33 -12.13
N LYS A 354 17.11 -7.44 -12.88
CA LYS A 354 18.26 -8.34 -12.90
C LYS A 354 18.65 -8.67 -14.31
N ASP A 355 19.94 -8.89 -14.56
CA ASP A 355 20.41 -9.45 -15.82
C ASP A 355 20.42 -10.99 -15.82
N SER A 356 20.82 -11.60 -16.95
CA SER A 356 20.94 -13.05 -17.09
C SER A 356 21.96 -13.70 -16.14
N ASP A 357 22.89 -12.93 -15.63
CA ASP A 357 23.93 -13.36 -14.68
C ASP A 357 23.47 -13.20 -13.22
N GLY A 358 22.25 -12.70 -13.01
CA GLY A 358 21.68 -12.45 -11.68
C GLY A 358 22.17 -11.17 -11.01
N LYS A 359 22.85 -10.27 -11.73
CA LYS A 359 23.32 -9.00 -11.20
C LYS A 359 22.17 -8.01 -11.05
N ASN A 360 22.10 -7.35 -9.92
CA ASN A 360 21.03 -6.40 -9.59
C ASN A 360 21.32 -5.01 -10.14
N TYR A 361 20.27 -4.36 -10.62
CA TYR A 361 20.23 -2.94 -11.00
C TYR A 361 19.33 -2.18 -10.03
N HIS A 362 19.67 -0.94 -9.73
CA HIS A 362 18.85 -0.09 -8.85
C HIS A 362 18.35 1.16 -9.59
N GLU A 363 17.27 1.73 -9.09
CA GLU A 363 16.74 2.96 -9.65
C GLU A 363 17.69 4.13 -9.39
N LEU A 364 17.93 4.96 -10.41
CA LEU A 364 18.88 6.09 -10.33
C LEU A 364 18.54 7.10 -9.21
N LEU A 365 17.25 7.24 -8.87
CA LEU A 365 16.78 8.15 -7.83
C LEU A 365 17.02 7.64 -6.40
N TYR A 366 17.29 6.34 -6.23
CA TYR A 366 17.49 5.73 -4.93
C TYR A 366 18.93 5.26 -4.79
N PRO A 367 19.65 5.67 -3.75
CA PRO A 367 20.96 5.11 -3.47
C PRO A 367 20.84 3.59 -3.26
N ALA A 368 21.76 2.82 -3.81
CA ALA A 368 21.82 1.38 -3.59
C ALA A 368 21.88 1.09 -2.08
N LYS A 369 21.14 0.06 -1.64
CA LYS A 369 21.16 -0.38 -0.24
C LYS A 369 22.58 -0.75 0.23
N ASP A 370 23.35 -1.33 -0.69
CA ASP A 370 24.78 -1.63 -0.50
C ASP A 370 25.51 -1.32 -1.80
N SER A 371 26.49 -0.42 -1.73
CA SER A 371 27.26 0.00 -2.90
C SER A 371 28.07 -1.11 -3.56
N THR A 372 28.17 -2.26 -2.93
CA THR A 372 28.89 -3.45 -3.41
C THR A 372 28.05 -4.39 -4.27
N GLU A 373 26.71 -4.28 -4.24
CA GLU A 373 25.80 -5.21 -4.91
C GLU A 373 25.15 -4.66 -6.18
N SER A 374 25.26 -3.37 -6.46
CA SER A 374 24.66 -2.79 -7.65
C SER A 374 25.61 -2.78 -8.82
N TYR A 375 25.20 -3.44 -9.91
CA TYR A 375 25.96 -3.49 -11.17
C TYR A 375 25.69 -2.28 -12.08
N GLY A 376 24.51 -1.67 -11.97
CA GLY A 376 24.10 -0.54 -12.79
C GLY A 376 22.82 0.11 -12.32
N THR A 377 22.38 1.11 -13.07
CA THR A 377 21.20 1.91 -12.74
C THR A 377 20.16 1.88 -13.86
N TYR A 378 18.89 2.00 -13.48
CA TYR A 378 17.79 2.25 -14.41
C TYR A 378 16.99 3.49 -13.99
N SER A 379 16.21 4.05 -14.90
CA SER A 379 15.27 5.12 -14.60
C SER A 379 13.89 4.80 -15.15
N ILE A 380 12.85 5.13 -14.38
CA ILE A 380 11.46 4.98 -14.81
C ILE A 380 11.00 6.30 -15.39
N ARG A 381 10.39 6.26 -16.57
CA ARG A 381 9.76 7.43 -17.22
C ARG A 381 8.29 7.16 -17.41
N LYS A 382 7.47 8.11 -16.96
CA LYS A 382 6.05 8.15 -17.33
C LYS A 382 5.93 8.71 -18.73
N GLY A 383 5.28 7.99 -19.61
CA GLY A 383 4.96 8.48 -20.95
C GLY A 383 3.80 9.49 -20.90
N GLY A 384 3.60 10.20 -22.00
CA GLY A 384 2.46 11.11 -22.15
C GLY A 384 2.82 12.58 -22.29
N CYS A 385 4.10 12.95 -22.18
CA CYS A 385 4.54 14.33 -22.35
C CYS A 385 4.51 14.85 -23.80
N GLU A 386 4.21 14.02 -24.79
CA GLU A 386 4.17 14.43 -26.21
C GLU A 386 3.06 15.44 -26.55
N ARG A 387 2.08 15.61 -25.65
CA ARG A 387 0.94 16.51 -25.85
C ARG A 387 1.11 17.91 -25.25
N PHE A 388 2.25 18.20 -24.65
CA PHE A 388 2.52 19.52 -24.05
C PHE A 388 2.90 20.62 -25.05
N ASP A 389 2.85 20.32 -26.34
CA ASP A 389 3.22 21.25 -27.38
C ASP A 389 2.21 22.41 -27.45
N SER A 390 2.59 23.57 -26.97
CA SER A 390 1.88 24.85 -27.10
C SER A 390 0.76 25.20 -26.10
N ARG A 391 0.73 24.63 -24.92
CA ARG A 391 -0.32 24.96 -23.94
C ARG A 391 0.05 26.15 -23.04
N SER A 392 -0.98 26.93 -22.68
CA SER A 392 -0.86 27.96 -21.64
C SER A 392 -0.64 27.32 -20.27
N ALA A 393 -0.11 28.07 -19.31
CA ALA A 393 0.08 27.56 -17.92
C ALA A 393 -1.23 27.03 -17.33
N LYS A 394 -2.39 27.59 -17.70
CA LYS A 394 -3.70 27.13 -17.27
C LYS A 394 -4.10 25.80 -17.90
N GLU A 395 -3.80 25.62 -19.18
CA GLU A 395 -4.02 24.35 -19.88
C GLU A 395 -3.06 23.26 -19.40
N LEU A 396 -1.83 23.64 -19.01
CA LEU A 396 -0.86 22.75 -18.41
C LEU A 396 -1.32 22.25 -17.05
N LEU A 397 -1.87 23.13 -16.20
CA LEU A 397 -2.48 22.78 -14.93
C LEU A 397 -3.71 21.90 -15.11
N GLY A 398 -4.58 22.20 -16.08
CA GLY A 398 -5.71 21.35 -16.43
C GLY A 398 -5.27 19.97 -16.89
N TYR A 399 -4.26 19.90 -17.75
CA TYR A 399 -3.72 18.63 -18.21
C TYR A 399 -3.02 17.83 -17.08
N LEU A 400 -2.31 18.51 -16.18
CA LEU A 400 -1.74 17.85 -15.00
C LEU A 400 -2.85 17.30 -14.09
N SER A 401 -3.94 18.04 -13.93
CA SER A 401 -5.12 17.56 -13.21
C SER A 401 -5.73 16.33 -13.89
N ASP A 402 -5.94 16.39 -15.21
CA ASP A 402 -6.47 15.28 -16.00
C ASP A 402 -5.52 14.06 -16.00
N LEU A 403 -4.21 14.28 -15.97
CA LEU A 403 -3.19 13.23 -15.95
C LEU A 403 -3.08 12.57 -14.57
N LEU A 404 -3.48 13.28 -13.53
CA LEU A 404 -3.59 12.79 -12.18
C LEU A 404 -4.91 12.04 -11.94
N ASP A 405 -5.97 12.45 -12.65
CA ASP A 405 -7.26 11.77 -12.64
C ASP A 405 -7.26 10.51 -13.54
N ASP A 406 -6.45 10.51 -14.61
CA ASP A 406 -6.39 9.48 -15.67
C ASP A 406 -5.24 8.50 -15.47
N ASP A 407 -4.84 8.13 -14.36
CA ASP A 407 -4.03 6.95 -13.95
C ASP A 407 -3.20 6.20 -15.00
N CYS A 408 -3.01 6.72 -16.16
CA CYS A 408 -2.53 5.95 -17.27
C CYS A 408 -1.33 6.57 -17.96
N LEU A 409 -0.34 5.81 -18.17
CA LEU A 409 0.80 5.94 -19.05
C LEU A 409 2.12 6.09 -18.29
N LEU A 410 2.41 5.04 -17.51
CA LEU A 410 3.75 4.83 -17.02
C LEU A 410 4.56 4.09 -18.09
N TYR A 411 5.59 4.75 -18.63
CA TYR A 411 6.59 4.10 -19.47
C TYR A 411 7.91 4.03 -18.72
N THR A 412 8.59 2.92 -18.83
CA THR A 412 10.00 2.85 -18.46
C THR A 412 10.84 3.16 -19.69
N SER A 413 11.75 4.09 -19.52
CA SER A 413 12.75 4.40 -20.53
C SER A 413 14.05 4.70 -19.78
N PRO A 414 15.18 4.13 -20.18
CA PRO A 414 16.47 4.55 -19.63
C PRO A 414 16.71 6.01 -19.98
N SER A 415 17.38 6.71 -19.06
CA SER A 415 17.82 8.08 -19.31
C SER A 415 18.67 8.15 -20.57
N PRO A 416 18.63 9.24 -21.36
CA PRO A 416 19.57 9.45 -22.46
C PRO A 416 21.05 9.34 -22.05
N ARG A 417 21.34 9.53 -20.75
CA ARG A 417 22.69 9.36 -20.19
C ARG A 417 23.10 7.89 -20.03
N ASP A 418 22.14 6.97 -20.00
CA ASP A 418 22.41 5.53 -19.88
C ASP A 418 22.60 4.86 -21.25
N ARG A 419 22.67 5.67 -22.32
CA ARG A 419 22.94 5.23 -23.70
C ARG A 419 24.44 5.26 -24.04
N GLY A 420 25.30 5.46 -23.08
CA GLY A 420 26.76 5.44 -23.25
C GLY A 420 27.32 4.03 -23.38
#